data_cf8a2868ce48cf550043936ea9ff1953
#
_entry.id   cf8a2868ce48cf550043936ea9ff1953
#
_cell.length_a   1.000
_cell.length_b   1.000
_cell.length_c   1.000
_cell.angle_alpha   90.00
_cell.angle_beta   90.00
_cell.angle_gamma   90.00
#
_symmetry.space_group_name_H-M   'P 1'
#
loop_
_entity.id
_entity.type
_entity.pdbx_description
1 polymer ?
#
loop_
_entity_poly.entity_id
_entity_poly.type
_entity_poly.pdbx_seq_one_letter_code
_entity_poly.pdbx_strand_id
1 'polypeptide(L)'
;MSTLSPGLRPAPPQPESPEPRSVPRPPWAARFDGAMAWLTPADRRVLWLYLLTRVSVWITAHGARWLFPQGSDVREAGSVLSPFQHWDANHYVHIARDGYFPADAGPWTVSWDNREAFFPGFPLLLRAVHTVVPSWTAAGLLISLIAGAVAVVALSRIARSYVPEDTDGRRTALFFLLSPCAVFLAAGYTEALFLAFALPAWLAAQRHRWAWACALTALATTVRVSGLFLAAAIAVLFALSARTRRDWRGSVWLALPALPPAAYSWYLHAHTDDWMAWKHAQERGWYREFHTPWEAWTNTWHAAFDGLHTTGYAALFQAELAAMLVGLALVGLLVRHRRWPEAVYVALSLWALGTSYWYTSVPRATLLWWPLWTALAALSLRRPWFRTTYLCVTVPLSALVALAFLTGRWAG
;
A
#
# COMPACT_ATOMS: atom_id res chain seq x y z
N MET A 1 76.48 3.43 40.93
CA MET A 1 76.65 2.98 39.55
C MET A 1 75.34 3.24 38.81
N SER A 2 75.26 4.39 38.11
CA SER A 2 74.09 4.80 37.32
C SER A 2 74.27 4.37 35.92
N THR A 3 73.32 3.59 35.41
CA THR A 3 73.24 3.18 33.98
C THR A 3 72.32 4.16 33.28
N LEU A 4 72.90 4.97 32.38
CA LEU A 4 72.18 5.83 31.44
C LEU A 4 71.55 5.01 30.34
N SER A 5 70.24 5.14 30.16
CA SER A 5 69.52 4.61 28.99
C SER A 5 69.73 5.48 27.74
N PRO A 6 69.96 4.92 26.56
CA PRO A 6 70.13 5.69 25.34
C PRO A 6 68.80 6.23 24.85
N GLY A 7 68.77 7.57 24.57
CA GLY A 7 67.58 8.26 24.02
C GLY A 7 67.20 7.74 22.63
N LEU A 8 65.92 7.37 22.48
CA LEU A 8 65.28 7.08 21.20
C LEU A 8 65.16 8.37 20.38
N ARG A 9 65.72 8.39 19.17
CA ARG A 9 65.53 9.46 18.20
C ARG A 9 64.07 9.41 17.71
N PRO A 10 63.38 10.57 17.53
CA PRO A 10 62.07 10.60 16.93
C PRO A 10 62.16 10.11 15.47
N ALA A 11 61.18 9.27 15.09
CA ALA A 11 61.03 8.76 13.72
C ALA A 11 60.78 9.94 12.75
N PRO A 12 61.29 9.86 11.52
CA PRO A 12 61.00 10.88 10.51
C PRO A 12 59.50 10.92 10.15
N PRO A 13 58.95 12.10 9.84
CA PRO A 13 57.53 12.23 9.44
C PRO A 13 57.27 11.35 8.22
N GLN A 14 56.17 10.56 8.29
CA GLN A 14 55.72 9.77 7.17
C GLN A 14 55.21 10.74 6.09
N PRO A 15 55.49 10.45 4.80
CA PRO A 15 54.96 11.24 3.70
C PRO A 15 53.43 11.19 3.72
N GLU A 16 52.79 12.38 3.73
CA GLU A 16 51.34 12.50 3.62
C GLU A 16 50.85 11.75 2.39
N SER A 17 49.92 10.81 2.60
CA SER A 17 49.24 10.11 1.53
C SER A 17 48.50 11.14 0.65
N PRO A 18 48.65 11.09 -0.66
CA PRO A 18 47.98 12.05 -1.56
C PRO A 18 46.46 12.00 -1.34
N GLU A 19 45.86 13.15 -1.05
CA GLU A 19 44.40 13.26 -0.96
C GLU A 19 43.75 12.66 -2.23
N PRO A 20 42.69 11.84 -2.07
CA PRO A 20 42.00 11.27 -3.21
C PRO A 20 41.46 12.39 -4.10
N ARG A 21 41.98 12.52 -5.30
CA ARG A 21 41.50 13.47 -6.30
C ARG A 21 39.98 13.31 -6.46
N SER A 22 39.22 14.34 -6.09
CA SER A 22 37.78 14.38 -6.31
C SER A 22 37.51 14.33 -7.82
N VAL A 23 36.96 13.22 -8.29
CA VAL A 23 36.48 13.09 -9.67
C VAL A 23 35.40 14.14 -9.91
N PRO A 24 35.53 15.03 -10.94
CA PRO A 24 34.50 16.02 -11.21
C PRO A 24 33.15 15.35 -11.48
N ARG A 25 32.15 15.69 -10.68
CA ARG A 25 30.79 15.16 -10.88
C ARG A 25 30.21 15.71 -12.18
N PRO A 26 29.58 14.87 -13.01
CA PRO A 26 28.99 15.33 -14.26
C PRO A 26 27.85 16.35 -14.01
N PRO A 27 27.64 17.34 -14.91
CA PRO A 27 26.70 18.44 -14.70
C PRO A 27 25.23 18.00 -14.53
N TRP A 28 24.86 16.82 -15.03
CA TRP A 28 23.53 16.25 -14.78
C TRP A 28 23.33 15.80 -13.33
N ALA A 29 24.38 15.37 -12.62
CA ALA A 29 24.31 15.00 -11.22
C ALA A 29 23.99 16.21 -10.32
N ALA A 30 24.54 17.39 -10.64
CA ALA A 30 24.22 18.62 -9.91
C ALA A 30 22.76 19.08 -10.12
N ARG A 31 22.19 18.87 -11.32
CA ARG A 31 20.77 19.12 -11.59
C ARG A 31 19.85 18.14 -10.84
N PHE A 32 20.24 16.87 -10.76
CA PHE A 32 19.53 15.86 -9.97
C PHE A 32 19.58 16.16 -8.47
N ASP A 33 20.72 16.60 -7.96
CA ASP A 33 20.87 16.98 -6.55
C ASP A 33 20.00 18.19 -6.20
N GLY A 34 19.86 19.17 -7.08
CA GLY A 34 18.95 20.31 -6.91
C GLY A 34 17.47 19.90 -6.93
N ALA A 35 17.06 19.06 -7.87
CA ALA A 35 15.68 18.56 -7.98
C ALA A 35 15.30 17.64 -6.78
N MET A 36 16.26 17.00 -6.13
CA MET A 36 16.08 16.11 -5.00
C MET A 36 16.49 16.71 -3.65
N ALA A 37 16.73 18.02 -3.58
CA ALA A 37 17.18 18.71 -2.37
C ALA A 37 16.19 18.58 -1.18
N TRP A 38 14.91 18.32 -1.46
CA TRP A 38 13.89 18.06 -0.45
C TRP A 38 13.92 16.64 0.15
N LEU A 39 14.66 15.70 -0.49
CA LEU A 39 14.86 14.33 0.00
C LEU A 39 16.10 14.24 0.89
N THR A 40 15.90 13.77 2.11
CA THR A 40 17.00 13.46 3.01
C THR A 40 17.82 12.25 2.52
N PRO A 41 19.08 12.07 2.97
CA PRO A 41 19.84 10.87 2.66
C PRO A 41 19.14 9.57 3.09
N ALA A 42 18.35 9.61 4.17
CA ALA A 42 17.50 8.50 4.60
C ALA A 42 16.40 8.18 3.57
N ASP A 43 15.71 9.20 3.07
CA ASP A 43 14.67 9.04 2.05
C ASP A 43 15.25 8.45 0.75
N ARG A 44 16.45 8.87 0.34
CA ARG A 44 17.14 8.30 -0.84
C ARG A 44 17.46 6.81 -0.66
N ARG A 45 17.93 6.39 0.52
CA ARG A 45 18.18 4.97 0.82
C ARG A 45 16.91 4.12 0.76
N VAL A 46 15.80 4.64 1.24
CA VAL A 46 14.51 3.96 1.18
C VAL A 46 13.98 3.88 -0.26
N LEU A 47 14.17 4.94 -1.06
CA LEU A 47 13.82 4.92 -2.48
C LEU A 47 14.64 3.90 -3.27
N TRP A 48 15.93 3.75 -2.99
CA TRP A 48 16.75 2.69 -3.60
C TRP A 48 16.23 1.30 -3.25
N LEU A 49 15.86 1.06 -1.99
CA LEU A 49 15.24 -0.20 -1.58
C LEU A 49 13.92 -0.43 -2.33
N TYR A 50 13.11 0.61 -2.47
CA TYR A 50 11.86 0.56 -3.24
C TYR A 50 12.12 0.18 -4.70
N LEU A 51 13.04 0.83 -5.39
CA LEU A 51 13.36 0.55 -6.79
C LEU A 51 13.89 -0.88 -6.98
N LEU A 52 14.76 -1.36 -6.08
CA LEU A 52 15.25 -2.73 -6.11
C LEU A 52 14.10 -3.76 -6.00
N THR A 53 13.11 -3.51 -5.14
CA THR A 53 11.94 -4.40 -5.06
C THR A 53 11.06 -4.32 -6.29
N ARG A 54 11.00 -3.19 -7.01
CA ARG A 54 10.31 -3.11 -8.30
C ARG A 54 11.02 -3.93 -9.37
N VAL A 55 12.35 -3.84 -9.43
CA VAL A 55 13.16 -4.71 -10.32
C VAL A 55 12.91 -6.19 -10.01
N SER A 56 12.84 -6.57 -8.73
CA SER A 56 12.53 -7.96 -8.35
C SER A 56 11.16 -8.42 -8.87
N VAL A 57 10.14 -7.56 -8.80
CA VAL A 57 8.80 -7.88 -9.36
C VAL A 57 8.87 -8.04 -10.89
N TRP A 58 9.63 -7.22 -11.60
CA TRP A 58 9.84 -7.35 -13.04
C TRP A 58 10.57 -8.64 -13.40
N ILE A 59 11.61 -9.04 -12.65
CA ILE A 59 12.28 -10.33 -12.83
C ILE A 59 11.28 -11.47 -12.63
N THR A 60 10.45 -11.40 -11.59
CA THR A 60 9.41 -12.40 -11.32
C THR A 60 8.37 -12.46 -12.45
N ALA A 61 7.99 -11.31 -13.03
CA ALA A 61 7.04 -11.27 -14.16
C ALA A 61 7.63 -11.94 -15.41
N HIS A 62 8.91 -11.73 -15.69
CA HIS A 62 9.61 -12.43 -16.79
C HIS A 62 9.71 -13.94 -16.51
N GLY A 63 10.08 -14.33 -15.28
CA GLY A 63 10.11 -15.71 -14.85
C GLY A 63 8.75 -16.39 -14.95
N ALA A 64 7.68 -15.72 -14.57
CA ALA A 64 6.31 -16.22 -14.67
C ALA A 64 5.94 -16.57 -16.12
N ARG A 65 6.25 -15.69 -17.07
CA ARG A 65 6.02 -15.95 -18.51
C ARG A 65 6.84 -17.11 -19.06
N TRP A 66 8.06 -17.27 -18.59
CA TRP A 66 8.95 -18.34 -19.04
C TRP A 66 8.58 -19.69 -18.43
N LEU A 67 8.29 -19.73 -17.13
CA LEU A 67 8.00 -20.97 -16.39
C LEU A 67 6.56 -21.46 -16.59
N PHE A 68 5.62 -20.55 -16.79
CA PHE A 68 4.19 -20.85 -16.88
C PHE A 68 3.57 -20.21 -18.14
N PRO A 69 3.98 -20.65 -19.33
CA PRO A 69 3.41 -20.16 -20.57
C PRO A 69 1.91 -20.48 -20.62
N GLN A 70 1.08 -19.50 -20.94
CA GLN A 70 -0.35 -19.71 -21.13
C GLN A 70 -0.61 -20.09 -22.58
N GLY A 71 -1.09 -21.31 -22.81
CA GLY A 71 -1.48 -21.82 -24.14
C GLY A 71 -0.34 -22.40 -24.97
N SER A 72 -0.71 -23.09 -26.08
CA SER A 72 0.21 -23.66 -27.06
C SER A 72 0.90 -22.61 -27.94
N ASP A 73 0.36 -21.38 -27.95
CA ASP A 73 0.85 -20.28 -28.80
C ASP A 73 1.81 -19.35 -28.05
N VAL A 74 2.72 -19.97 -27.31
CA VAL A 74 3.80 -19.30 -26.55
C VAL A 74 4.65 -18.34 -27.40
N ARG A 75 4.56 -18.43 -28.71
CA ARG A 75 5.28 -17.56 -29.65
C ARG A 75 4.55 -16.27 -29.99
N GLU A 76 3.24 -16.20 -29.83
CA GLU A 76 2.53 -14.92 -29.84
C GLU A 76 2.80 -14.20 -28.52
N ALA A 77 3.94 -13.56 -28.51
CA ALA A 77 4.41 -12.77 -27.40
C ALA A 77 3.40 -11.65 -27.13
N GLY A 78 2.46 -11.91 -26.26
CA GLY A 78 1.67 -10.85 -25.62
C GLY A 78 2.62 -9.80 -25.07
N SER A 79 2.18 -8.56 -24.98
CA SER A 79 2.96 -7.45 -24.43
C SER A 79 3.71 -7.89 -23.16
N VAL A 80 4.95 -7.43 -22.99
CA VAL A 80 5.74 -7.64 -21.75
C VAL A 80 4.98 -7.18 -20.50
N LEU A 81 3.96 -6.35 -20.69
CA LEU A 81 3.09 -5.81 -19.64
C LEU A 81 1.86 -6.69 -19.33
N SER A 82 1.54 -7.68 -20.18
CA SER A 82 0.34 -8.51 -20.01
C SER A 82 0.22 -9.21 -18.65
N PRO A 83 1.31 -9.64 -17.97
CA PRO A 83 1.22 -10.22 -16.64
C PRO A 83 0.68 -9.29 -15.55
N PHE A 84 0.63 -7.99 -15.81
CA PHE A 84 0.11 -7.01 -14.86
C PHE A 84 -1.35 -6.63 -15.10
N GLN A 85 -1.97 -7.16 -16.16
CA GLN A 85 -3.33 -6.80 -16.58
C GLN A 85 -4.34 -7.90 -16.19
N HIS A 86 -4.55 -8.06 -14.88
CA HIS A 86 -5.47 -9.04 -14.32
C HIS A 86 -6.44 -8.40 -13.32
N TRP A 87 -7.63 -8.99 -13.17
CA TRP A 87 -8.63 -8.70 -12.14
C TRP A 87 -9.00 -7.20 -12.09
N ASP A 88 -8.86 -6.56 -10.95
CA ASP A 88 -9.26 -5.15 -10.74
C ASP A 88 -8.63 -4.19 -11.76
N ALA A 89 -7.41 -4.49 -12.27
CA ALA A 89 -6.77 -3.67 -13.28
C ALA A 89 -7.62 -3.54 -14.56
N ASN A 90 -8.33 -4.61 -14.94
CA ASN A 90 -9.23 -4.57 -16.09
C ASN A 90 -10.43 -3.66 -15.83
N HIS A 91 -11.04 -3.72 -14.63
CA HIS A 91 -12.14 -2.82 -14.26
C HIS A 91 -11.69 -1.35 -14.30
N TYR A 92 -10.51 -1.02 -13.79
CA TYR A 92 -9.99 0.35 -13.86
C TYR A 92 -9.79 0.82 -15.30
N VAL A 93 -9.29 -0.04 -16.18
CA VAL A 93 -9.14 0.27 -17.62
C VAL A 93 -10.50 0.46 -18.28
N HIS A 94 -11.48 -0.42 -18.02
CA HIS A 94 -12.83 -0.28 -18.58
C HIS A 94 -13.48 1.04 -18.13
N ILE A 95 -13.41 1.37 -16.83
CA ILE A 95 -13.94 2.64 -16.33
C ILE A 95 -13.21 3.84 -16.95
N ALA A 96 -11.87 3.77 -17.05
CA ALA A 96 -11.08 4.86 -17.62
C ALA A 96 -11.38 5.09 -19.10
N ARG A 97 -11.61 4.01 -19.88
CA ARG A 97 -11.88 4.04 -21.32
C ARG A 97 -13.32 4.39 -21.62
N ASP A 98 -14.27 3.66 -21.04
CA ASP A 98 -15.67 3.61 -21.45
C ASP A 98 -16.60 4.32 -20.44
N GLY A 99 -16.10 4.65 -19.25
CA GLY A 99 -16.92 5.19 -18.15
C GLY A 99 -17.63 4.10 -17.35
N TYR A 100 -18.47 4.53 -16.42
CA TYR A 100 -19.23 3.62 -15.55
C TYR A 100 -20.43 2.99 -16.26
N PHE A 101 -21.10 3.73 -17.12
CA PHE A 101 -22.36 3.34 -17.76
C PHE A 101 -22.24 3.53 -19.27
N PRO A 102 -21.61 2.61 -20.01
CA PRO A 102 -21.61 2.66 -21.47
C PRO A 102 -23.05 2.46 -22.01
N ALA A 103 -23.34 3.04 -23.17
CA ALA A 103 -24.70 3.16 -23.71
C ALA A 103 -25.41 1.82 -24.00
N ASP A 104 -24.64 0.76 -24.18
CA ASP A 104 -25.09 -0.59 -24.55
C ASP A 104 -25.18 -1.57 -23.38
N ALA A 105 -24.77 -1.16 -22.19
CA ALA A 105 -24.77 -2.00 -20.99
C ALA A 105 -25.64 -1.37 -19.90
N GLY A 106 -26.75 -2.01 -19.57
CA GLY A 106 -27.55 -1.59 -18.43
C GLY A 106 -26.93 -2.03 -17.10
N PRO A 107 -27.02 -1.21 -16.05
CA PRO A 107 -26.73 -1.65 -14.69
C PRO A 107 -27.68 -2.80 -14.32
N TRP A 108 -27.27 -3.66 -13.41
CA TRP A 108 -28.13 -4.73 -12.86
C TRP A 108 -28.32 -5.96 -13.74
N THR A 109 -27.65 -6.08 -14.87
CA THR A 109 -27.67 -7.29 -15.69
C THR A 109 -26.65 -8.32 -15.19
N VAL A 110 -26.89 -9.61 -15.44
CA VAL A 110 -25.96 -10.71 -15.07
C VAL A 110 -24.59 -10.55 -15.74
N SER A 111 -24.53 -9.90 -16.90
CA SER A 111 -23.30 -9.63 -17.65
C SER A 111 -22.60 -8.34 -17.25
N TRP A 112 -23.18 -7.57 -16.33
CA TRP A 112 -22.61 -6.31 -15.88
C TRP A 112 -21.37 -6.54 -15.02
N ASP A 113 -20.30 -5.82 -15.29
CA ASP A 113 -19.02 -5.98 -14.60
C ASP A 113 -18.91 -5.21 -13.26
N ASN A 114 -20.03 -4.67 -12.75
CA ASN A 114 -20.13 -3.96 -11.46
C ASN A 114 -19.11 -2.82 -11.30
N ARG A 115 -18.91 -2.01 -12.34
CA ARG A 115 -17.93 -0.89 -12.34
C ARG A 115 -18.19 0.10 -11.22
N GLU A 116 -19.45 0.29 -10.83
CA GLU A 116 -19.86 1.17 -9.74
C GLU A 116 -19.32 0.75 -8.37
N ALA A 117 -18.78 -0.46 -8.24
CA ALA A 117 -18.08 -0.90 -7.04
C ALA A 117 -16.71 -0.20 -6.82
N PHE A 118 -16.16 0.44 -7.86
CA PHE A 118 -14.83 1.04 -7.85
C PHE A 118 -14.91 2.56 -7.79
N PHE A 119 -14.12 3.17 -6.91
CA PHE A 119 -14.05 4.63 -6.77
C PHE A 119 -13.33 5.28 -7.95
N PRO A 120 -13.72 6.54 -8.32
CA PRO A 120 -13.29 7.18 -9.57
C PRO A 120 -11.83 7.67 -9.60
N GLY A 121 -11.16 7.83 -8.46
CA GLY A 121 -9.86 8.52 -8.39
C GLY A 121 -8.77 7.84 -9.21
N PHE A 122 -8.64 6.50 -9.13
CA PHE A 122 -7.65 5.79 -9.92
C PHE A 122 -8.02 5.74 -11.43
N PRO A 123 -9.24 5.39 -11.85
CA PRO A 123 -9.63 5.44 -13.25
C PRO A 123 -9.50 6.81 -13.91
N LEU A 124 -9.85 7.89 -13.22
CA LEU A 124 -9.69 9.25 -13.73
C LEU A 124 -8.22 9.62 -13.94
N LEU A 125 -7.35 9.28 -12.95
CA LEU A 125 -5.92 9.50 -13.09
C LEU A 125 -5.33 8.63 -14.21
N LEU A 126 -5.79 7.38 -14.34
CA LEU A 126 -5.38 6.46 -15.41
C LEU A 126 -5.73 7.04 -16.78
N ARG A 127 -6.94 7.56 -16.95
CA ARG A 127 -7.37 8.25 -18.17
C ARG A 127 -6.49 9.46 -18.47
N ALA A 128 -6.19 10.27 -17.48
CA ALA A 128 -5.33 11.45 -17.64
C ALA A 128 -3.89 11.06 -18.05
N VAL A 129 -3.28 10.06 -17.39
CA VAL A 129 -1.93 9.59 -17.72
C VAL A 129 -1.89 8.93 -19.10
N HIS A 130 -2.97 8.24 -19.50
CA HIS A 130 -3.08 7.61 -20.81
C HIS A 130 -3.00 8.60 -21.98
N THR A 131 -3.31 9.87 -21.78
CA THR A 131 -3.16 10.90 -22.82
C THR A 131 -1.71 11.08 -23.29
N VAL A 132 -0.73 10.72 -22.44
CA VAL A 132 0.71 10.83 -22.73
C VAL A 132 1.42 9.46 -22.79
N VAL A 133 0.82 8.43 -22.20
CA VAL A 133 1.34 7.05 -22.21
C VAL A 133 0.37 6.15 -22.95
N PRO A 134 0.66 5.72 -24.20
CA PRO A 134 -0.31 5.06 -25.08
C PRO A 134 -0.87 3.72 -24.58
N SER A 135 -0.15 3.03 -23.67
CA SER A 135 -0.59 1.76 -23.08
C SER A 135 -1.28 1.99 -21.75
N TRP A 136 -2.53 1.52 -21.61
CA TRP A 136 -3.28 1.55 -20.35
C TRP A 136 -2.54 0.88 -19.20
N THR A 137 -1.96 -0.29 -19.48
CA THR A 137 -1.19 -1.03 -18.47
C THR A 137 0.06 -0.26 -18.05
N ALA A 138 0.81 0.30 -19.01
CA ALA A 138 1.99 1.12 -18.70
C ALA A 138 1.62 2.36 -17.91
N ALA A 139 0.50 3.03 -18.23
CA ALA A 139 -0.01 4.17 -17.47
C ALA A 139 -0.33 3.79 -16.03
N GLY A 140 -1.01 2.66 -15.80
CA GLY A 140 -1.30 2.14 -14.45
C GLY A 140 -0.04 1.79 -13.65
N LEU A 141 0.95 1.15 -14.30
CA LEU A 141 2.24 0.85 -13.68
C LEU A 141 3.03 2.11 -13.32
N LEU A 142 3.01 3.13 -14.18
CA LEU A 142 3.66 4.41 -13.93
C LEU A 142 3.03 5.14 -12.74
N ILE A 143 1.69 5.16 -12.65
CA ILE A 143 0.97 5.71 -11.50
C ILE A 143 1.41 5.01 -10.24
N SER A 144 1.40 3.67 -10.23
CA SER A 144 1.78 2.87 -9.05
C SER A 144 3.25 3.05 -8.68
N LEU A 145 4.15 3.20 -9.67
CA LEU A 145 5.57 3.44 -9.43
C LEU A 145 5.80 4.78 -8.73
N ILE A 146 5.18 5.86 -9.22
CA ILE A 146 5.34 7.20 -8.64
C ILE A 146 4.65 7.27 -7.27
N ALA A 147 3.41 6.77 -7.18
CA ALA A 147 2.65 6.75 -5.95
C ALA A 147 3.31 5.89 -4.86
N GLY A 148 3.85 4.73 -5.22
CA GLY A 148 4.59 3.88 -4.30
C GLY A 148 5.88 4.52 -3.78
N ALA A 149 6.58 5.30 -4.60
CA ALA A 149 7.74 6.08 -4.16
C ALA A 149 7.33 7.13 -3.11
N VAL A 150 6.24 7.86 -3.33
CA VAL A 150 5.69 8.81 -2.34
C VAL A 150 5.29 8.09 -1.07
N ALA A 151 4.57 6.97 -1.20
CA ALA A 151 4.09 6.19 -0.07
C ALA A 151 5.24 5.67 0.81
N VAL A 152 6.30 5.10 0.21
CA VAL A 152 7.40 4.52 0.98
C VAL A 152 8.24 5.58 1.69
N VAL A 153 8.42 6.76 1.09
CA VAL A 153 9.07 7.91 1.74
C VAL A 153 8.23 8.40 2.92
N ALA A 154 6.91 8.54 2.72
CA ALA A 154 6.01 8.96 3.80
C ALA A 154 5.98 7.92 4.94
N LEU A 155 5.94 6.62 4.62
CA LEU A 155 6.00 5.53 5.59
C LEU A 155 7.31 5.58 6.41
N SER A 156 8.45 5.78 5.75
CA SER A 156 9.74 5.88 6.44
C SER A 156 9.79 7.09 7.40
N ARG A 157 9.18 8.21 7.01
CA ARG A 157 9.07 9.41 7.85
C ARG A 157 8.13 9.18 9.04
N ILE A 158 7.02 8.46 8.87
CA ILE A 158 6.16 8.01 9.96
C ILE A 158 6.94 7.07 10.89
N ALA A 159 7.64 6.09 10.34
CA ALA A 159 8.41 5.14 11.12
C ALA A 159 9.40 5.83 12.09
N ARG A 160 10.13 6.84 11.62
CA ARG A 160 11.07 7.60 12.45
C ARG A 160 10.42 8.32 13.65
N SER A 161 9.13 8.65 13.57
CA SER A 161 8.41 9.25 14.71
C SER A 161 7.89 8.22 15.71
N TYR A 162 7.64 6.98 15.27
CA TYR A 162 7.11 5.91 16.12
C TYR A 162 8.17 4.92 16.61
N VAL A 163 9.26 4.78 15.88
CA VAL A 163 10.37 3.86 16.14
C VAL A 163 11.68 4.62 15.97
N PRO A 164 12.09 5.42 16.97
CA PRO A 164 13.29 6.27 16.87
C PRO A 164 14.57 5.48 16.55
N GLU A 165 14.62 4.22 16.95
CA GLU A 165 15.74 3.32 16.68
C GLU A 165 15.82 2.89 15.21
N ASP A 166 14.73 2.98 14.43
CA ASP A 166 14.73 2.85 12.97
C ASP A 166 15.04 4.20 12.32
N THR A 167 16.26 4.69 12.56
CA THR A 167 16.71 6.05 12.24
C THR A 167 16.44 6.49 10.79
N ASP A 168 16.47 5.54 9.86
CA ASP A 168 16.21 5.76 8.44
C ASP A 168 14.78 5.39 8.01
N GLY A 169 14.00 4.73 8.86
CA GLY A 169 12.72 4.10 8.51
C GLY A 169 12.88 2.95 7.50
N ARG A 170 14.13 2.52 7.24
CA ARG A 170 14.45 1.50 6.25
C ARG A 170 13.95 0.13 6.63
N ARG A 171 13.95 -0.19 7.92
CA ARG A 171 13.48 -1.48 8.42
C ARG A 171 11.96 -1.62 8.24
N THR A 172 11.22 -0.57 8.58
CA THR A 172 9.78 -0.49 8.33
C THR A 172 9.45 -0.62 6.84
N ALA A 173 10.20 0.10 5.99
CA ALA A 173 10.04 0.00 4.54
C ALA A 173 10.36 -1.41 4.01
N LEU A 174 11.38 -2.08 4.53
CA LEU A 174 11.74 -3.45 4.13
C LEU A 174 10.61 -4.43 4.43
N PHE A 175 10.03 -4.40 5.64
CA PHE A 175 8.92 -5.27 6.00
C PHE A 175 7.69 -5.02 5.13
N PHE A 176 7.38 -3.77 4.84
CA PHE A 176 6.29 -3.38 3.97
C PHE A 176 6.50 -3.86 2.52
N LEU A 177 7.68 -3.61 1.94
CA LEU A 177 7.99 -3.90 0.54
C LEU A 177 8.20 -5.39 0.25
N LEU A 178 8.51 -6.19 1.26
CA LEU A 178 8.65 -7.66 1.18
C LEU A 178 7.48 -8.39 1.84
N SER A 179 6.37 -7.70 2.10
CA SER A 179 5.13 -8.33 2.57
C SER A 179 4.55 -9.24 1.49
N PRO A 180 3.75 -10.26 1.85
CA PRO A 180 3.21 -11.22 0.89
C PRO A 180 2.46 -10.57 -0.27
N CYS A 181 1.66 -9.52 0.00
CA CYS A 181 0.87 -8.83 -1.01
C CYS A 181 1.57 -7.64 -1.68
N ALA A 182 2.91 -7.49 -1.56
CA ALA A 182 3.66 -6.34 -2.09
C ALA A 182 3.58 -6.18 -3.62
N VAL A 183 3.19 -7.21 -4.36
CA VAL A 183 2.96 -7.16 -5.82
C VAL A 183 1.89 -6.12 -6.17
N PHE A 184 0.85 -5.92 -5.34
CA PHE A 184 -0.20 -4.94 -5.57
C PHE A 184 0.29 -3.48 -5.48
N LEU A 185 1.45 -3.25 -4.88
CA LEU A 185 2.11 -1.93 -4.92
C LEU A 185 2.86 -1.68 -6.25
N ALA A 186 3.04 -2.72 -7.07
CA ALA A 186 3.74 -2.64 -8.35
C ALA A 186 2.78 -2.71 -9.53
N ALA A 187 1.65 -3.39 -9.39
CA ALA A 187 0.62 -3.50 -10.41
C ALA A 187 -0.17 -2.19 -10.56
N GLY A 188 -0.94 -2.05 -11.64
CA GLY A 188 -1.85 -0.92 -11.87
C GLY A 188 -3.09 -0.99 -10.97
N TYR A 189 -2.87 -0.88 -9.65
CA TYR A 189 -3.86 -1.05 -8.60
C TYR A 189 -3.93 0.18 -7.68
N THR A 190 -4.95 0.23 -6.85
CA THR A 190 -5.25 1.43 -6.03
C THR A 190 -4.41 1.57 -4.77
N GLU A 191 -3.73 0.52 -4.31
CA GLU A 191 -3.01 0.50 -3.03
C GLU A 191 -1.92 1.57 -2.96
N ALA A 192 -1.07 1.62 -3.98
CA ALA A 192 0.03 2.60 -4.02
C ALA A 192 -0.51 4.03 -4.05
N LEU A 193 -1.53 4.32 -4.88
CA LEU A 193 -2.13 5.65 -5.01
C LEU A 193 -2.84 6.07 -3.71
N PHE A 194 -3.59 5.16 -3.10
CA PHE A 194 -4.22 5.40 -1.80
C PHE A 194 -3.18 5.78 -0.74
N LEU A 195 -2.11 5.00 -0.62
CA LEU A 195 -1.05 5.24 0.36
C LEU A 195 -0.27 6.53 0.07
N ALA A 196 -0.14 6.93 -1.20
CA ALA A 196 0.48 8.19 -1.58
C ALA A 196 -0.29 9.43 -1.09
N PHE A 197 -1.59 9.29 -0.84
CA PHE A 197 -2.39 10.33 -0.19
C PHE A 197 -2.52 10.09 1.31
N ALA A 198 -2.79 8.87 1.74
CA ALA A 198 -3.10 8.54 3.12
C ALA A 198 -1.92 8.77 4.08
N LEU A 199 -0.70 8.36 3.70
CA LEU A 199 0.47 8.50 4.57
C LEU A 199 0.94 9.96 4.72
N PRO A 200 1.01 10.78 3.66
CA PRO A 200 1.22 12.22 3.81
C PRO A 200 0.10 12.93 4.57
N ALA A 201 -1.18 12.50 4.42
CA ALA A 201 -2.29 13.02 5.21
C ALA A 201 -2.05 12.79 6.71
N TRP A 202 -1.64 11.58 7.06
CA TRP A 202 -1.29 11.22 8.44
C TRP A 202 -0.13 12.07 8.99
N LEU A 203 0.95 12.25 8.20
CA LEU A 203 2.06 13.12 8.57
C LEU A 203 1.64 14.59 8.76
N ALA A 204 0.73 15.08 7.93
CA ALA A 204 0.17 16.44 8.06
C ALA A 204 -0.67 16.55 9.34
N ALA A 205 -1.49 15.54 9.65
CA ALA A 205 -2.29 15.49 10.87
C ALA A 205 -1.43 15.47 12.14
N GLN A 206 -0.34 14.67 12.16
CA GLN A 206 0.62 14.66 13.26
C GLN A 206 1.29 16.03 13.51
N ARG A 207 1.41 16.84 12.45
CA ARG A 207 1.94 18.22 12.51
C ARG A 207 0.87 19.27 12.73
N HIS A 208 -0.37 18.83 13.05
CA HIS A 208 -1.55 19.70 13.22
C HIS A 208 -1.89 20.57 12.00
N ARG A 209 -1.48 20.16 10.79
CA ARG A 209 -1.81 20.83 9.53
C ARG A 209 -3.14 20.28 9.00
N TRP A 210 -4.23 20.59 9.70
CA TRP A 210 -5.55 19.96 9.50
C TRP A 210 -6.10 20.14 8.09
N ALA A 211 -5.95 21.33 7.48
CA ALA A 211 -6.40 21.60 6.11
C ALA A 211 -5.71 20.62 5.12
N TRP A 212 -4.39 20.48 5.19
CA TRP A 212 -3.64 19.55 4.35
C TRP A 212 -3.98 18.10 4.64
N ALA A 213 -4.10 17.74 5.92
CA ALA A 213 -4.48 16.38 6.30
C ALA A 213 -5.83 15.99 5.70
N CYS A 214 -6.84 16.85 5.83
CA CYS A 214 -8.18 16.59 5.32
C CYS A 214 -8.25 16.66 3.79
N ALA A 215 -7.52 17.57 3.13
CA ALA A 215 -7.45 17.63 1.67
C ALA A 215 -6.83 16.35 1.07
N LEU A 216 -5.72 15.88 1.63
CA LEU A 216 -5.09 14.62 1.20
C LEU A 216 -5.98 13.41 1.53
N THR A 217 -6.70 13.43 2.66
CA THR A 217 -7.68 12.38 2.98
C THR A 217 -8.86 12.40 2.01
N ALA A 218 -9.33 13.57 1.59
CA ALA A 218 -10.36 13.68 0.55
C ALA A 218 -9.87 13.08 -0.78
N LEU A 219 -8.62 13.28 -1.18
CA LEU A 219 -8.04 12.59 -2.32
C LEU A 219 -7.97 11.07 -2.09
N ALA A 220 -7.63 10.61 -0.89
CA ALA A 220 -7.62 9.18 -0.57
C ALA A 220 -9.03 8.56 -0.65
N THR A 221 -10.10 9.29 -0.28
CA THR A 221 -11.49 8.83 -0.40
C THR A 221 -11.97 8.72 -1.84
N THR A 222 -11.36 9.45 -2.80
CA THR A 222 -11.65 9.22 -4.23
C THR A 222 -11.11 7.90 -4.74
N VAL A 223 -10.16 7.30 -4.04
CA VAL A 223 -9.46 6.08 -4.47
C VAL A 223 -10.03 4.82 -3.83
N ARG A 224 -10.33 4.86 -2.52
CA ARG A 224 -10.81 3.70 -1.75
C ARG A 224 -11.68 4.13 -0.58
N VAL A 225 -12.64 3.28 -0.22
CA VAL A 225 -13.46 3.46 1.00
C VAL A 225 -12.62 3.57 2.27
N SER A 226 -11.44 2.96 2.30
CA SER A 226 -10.48 3.06 3.43
C SER A 226 -10.06 4.51 3.72
N GLY A 227 -10.28 5.44 2.78
CA GLY A 227 -10.12 6.87 3.02
C GLY A 227 -11.09 7.43 4.07
N LEU A 228 -12.31 6.88 4.16
CA LEU A 228 -13.25 7.24 5.23
C LEU A 228 -12.78 6.72 6.60
N PHE A 229 -12.14 5.56 6.65
CA PHE A 229 -11.55 5.04 7.89
C PHE A 229 -10.38 5.93 8.35
N LEU A 230 -9.58 6.41 7.39
CA LEU A 230 -8.54 7.41 7.68
C LEU A 230 -9.13 8.73 8.16
N ALA A 231 -10.24 9.20 7.57
CA ALA A 231 -10.94 10.40 8.01
C ALA A 231 -11.41 10.27 9.46
N ALA A 232 -12.00 9.13 9.83
CA ALA A 232 -12.39 8.84 11.21
C ALA A 232 -11.19 8.85 12.17
N ALA A 233 -10.06 8.23 11.77
CA ALA A 233 -8.83 8.25 12.57
C ALA A 233 -8.28 9.68 12.75
N ILE A 234 -8.27 10.49 11.69
CA ILE A 234 -7.85 11.89 11.75
C ILE A 234 -8.81 12.72 12.63
N ALA A 235 -10.11 12.45 12.58
CA ALA A 235 -11.08 13.12 13.45
C ALA A 235 -10.84 12.80 14.94
N VAL A 236 -10.51 11.52 15.25
CA VAL A 236 -10.12 11.14 16.62
C VAL A 236 -8.82 11.84 17.03
N LEU A 237 -7.80 11.86 16.17
CA LEU A 237 -6.54 12.54 16.43
C LEU A 237 -6.76 14.06 16.64
N PHE A 238 -7.60 14.67 15.81
CA PHE A 238 -8.01 16.07 15.95
C PHE A 238 -8.67 16.31 17.30
N ALA A 239 -9.70 15.51 17.66
CA ALA A 239 -10.44 15.67 18.90
C ALA A 239 -9.55 15.57 20.15
N LEU A 240 -8.62 14.60 20.17
CA LEU A 240 -7.63 14.45 21.25
C LEU A 240 -6.69 15.65 21.34
N SER A 241 -6.23 16.15 20.19
CA SER A 241 -5.37 17.33 20.11
C SER A 241 -6.11 18.62 20.50
N ALA A 242 -7.33 18.81 19.98
CA ALA A 242 -8.15 19.99 20.23
C ALA A 242 -8.53 20.13 21.71
N ARG A 243 -8.85 19.00 22.39
CA ARG A 243 -9.09 18.98 23.84
C ARG A 243 -7.88 19.46 24.63
N THR A 244 -6.69 19.01 24.27
CA THR A 244 -5.45 19.38 24.96
C THR A 244 -5.06 20.82 24.71
N ARG A 245 -5.20 21.30 23.45
CA ARG A 245 -4.80 22.65 23.02
C ARG A 245 -5.91 23.69 23.17
N ARG A 246 -7.15 23.26 23.46
CA ARG A 246 -8.37 24.10 23.48
C ARG A 246 -8.58 24.87 22.17
N ASP A 247 -8.16 24.31 21.02
CA ASP A 247 -8.31 24.91 19.69
C ASP A 247 -9.13 24.01 18.78
N TRP A 248 -10.34 24.45 18.45
CA TRP A 248 -11.32 23.73 17.61
C TRP A 248 -11.46 24.34 16.21
N ARG A 249 -10.69 25.38 15.86
CA ARG A 249 -10.83 26.08 14.57
C ARG A 249 -10.63 25.18 13.36
N GLY A 250 -9.81 24.15 13.50
CA GLY A 250 -9.55 23.18 12.46
C GLY A 250 -10.69 22.19 12.16
N SER A 251 -11.77 22.17 12.97
CA SER A 251 -12.86 21.19 12.83
C SER A 251 -13.61 21.32 11.50
N VAL A 252 -13.68 22.50 10.92
CA VAL A 252 -14.33 22.76 9.62
C VAL A 252 -13.74 21.89 8.50
N TRP A 253 -12.44 21.59 8.57
CA TRP A 253 -11.77 20.78 7.56
C TRP A 253 -12.16 19.31 7.61
N LEU A 254 -12.66 18.80 8.74
CA LEU A 254 -13.04 17.40 8.92
C LEU A 254 -14.22 16.97 8.03
N ALA A 255 -14.99 17.93 7.51
CA ALA A 255 -16.06 17.64 6.55
C ALA A 255 -15.53 17.33 5.13
N LEU A 256 -14.33 17.84 4.78
CA LEU A 256 -13.79 17.75 3.43
C LEU A 256 -13.65 16.31 2.91
N PRO A 257 -13.18 15.31 3.69
CA PRO A 257 -13.07 13.92 3.23
C PRO A 257 -14.42 13.25 2.90
N ALA A 258 -15.53 13.77 3.35
CA ALA A 258 -16.87 13.22 3.05
C ALA A 258 -17.39 13.68 1.67
N LEU A 259 -16.87 14.78 1.13
CA LEU A 259 -17.37 15.36 -0.11
C LEU A 259 -17.18 14.44 -1.34
N PRO A 260 -16.00 13.83 -1.59
CA PRO A 260 -15.84 12.97 -2.76
C PRO A 260 -16.75 11.74 -2.75
N PRO A 261 -16.87 10.96 -1.65
CA PRO A 261 -17.82 9.85 -1.61
C PRO A 261 -19.28 10.31 -1.78
N ALA A 262 -19.66 11.45 -1.20
CA ALA A 262 -21.00 12.01 -1.38
C ALA A 262 -21.26 12.39 -2.85
N ALA A 263 -20.29 13.05 -3.51
CA ALA A 263 -20.37 13.38 -4.92
C ALA A 263 -20.46 12.12 -5.80
N TYR A 264 -19.71 11.06 -5.43
CA TYR A 264 -19.77 9.79 -6.13
C TYR A 264 -21.10 9.08 -5.95
N SER A 265 -21.65 9.03 -4.73
CA SER A 265 -23.00 8.48 -4.47
C SER A 265 -24.08 9.25 -5.24
N TRP A 266 -23.98 10.59 -5.29
CA TRP A 266 -24.87 11.42 -6.11
C TRP A 266 -24.75 11.03 -7.60
N TYR A 267 -23.54 10.91 -8.13
CA TYR A 267 -23.32 10.51 -9.52
C TYR A 267 -23.95 9.15 -9.82
N LEU A 268 -23.76 8.16 -8.95
CA LEU A 268 -24.36 6.84 -9.10
C LEU A 268 -25.90 6.90 -9.07
N HIS A 269 -26.44 7.62 -8.07
CA HIS A 269 -27.89 7.78 -7.97
C HIS A 269 -28.50 8.44 -9.22
N ALA A 270 -27.87 9.46 -9.76
CA ALA A 270 -28.34 10.13 -10.98
C ALA A 270 -28.39 9.22 -12.21
N HIS A 271 -27.67 8.08 -12.22
CA HIS A 271 -27.65 7.14 -13.33
C HIS A 271 -28.41 5.83 -13.07
N THR A 272 -28.67 5.53 -11.80
CA THR A 272 -29.25 4.22 -11.40
C THR A 272 -30.51 4.33 -10.57
N ASP A 273 -30.90 5.54 -10.18
CA ASP A 273 -31.96 5.84 -9.19
C ASP A 273 -31.76 5.15 -7.83
N ASP A 274 -30.51 4.73 -7.54
CA ASP A 274 -30.15 3.97 -6.35
C ASP A 274 -29.03 4.65 -5.55
N TRP A 275 -29.33 5.12 -4.33
CA TRP A 275 -28.34 5.69 -3.41
C TRP A 275 -27.31 4.67 -2.88
N MET A 276 -27.68 3.39 -2.93
CA MET A 276 -26.85 2.28 -2.45
C MET A 276 -26.16 1.53 -3.59
N ALA A 277 -26.17 2.07 -4.81
CA ALA A 277 -25.61 1.42 -6.01
C ALA A 277 -24.20 0.88 -5.79
N TRP A 278 -23.32 1.64 -5.14
CA TRP A 278 -21.98 1.19 -4.77
C TRP A 278 -21.99 -0.08 -3.90
N LYS A 279 -22.88 -0.10 -2.88
CA LYS A 279 -22.99 -1.25 -1.97
C LYS A 279 -23.56 -2.46 -2.71
N HIS A 280 -24.65 -2.28 -3.46
CA HIS A 280 -25.28 -3.36 -4.22
C HIS A 280 -24.31 -3.97 -5.27
N ALA A 281 -23.45 -3.15 -5.89
CA ALA A 281 -22.40 -3.65 -6.77
C ALA A 281 -21.35 -4.51 -6.03
N GLN A 282 -20.97 -4.11 -4.80
CA GLN A 282 -20.09 -4.91 -3.97
C GLN A 282 -20.71 -6.23 -3.54
N GLU A 283 -22.01 -6.23 -3.25
CA GLU A 283 -22.77 -7.44 -2.91
C GLU A 283 -22.80 -8.41 -4.10
N ARG A 284 -23.20 -7.93 -5.30
CA ARG A 284 -23.29 -8.75 -6.52
C ARG A 284 -21.94 -9.29 -7.00
N GLY A 285 -20.91 -8.45 -6.97
CA GLY A 285 -19.61 -8.79 -7.57
C GLY A 285 -18.67 -9.53 -6.62
N TRP A 286 -18.77 -9.29 -5.31
CA TRP A 286 -17.78 -9.76 -4.33
C TRP A 286 -18.38 -10.37 -3.07
N TYR A 287 -19.68 -10.73 -3.07
CA TYR A 287 -20.36 -11.34 -1.92
C TYR A 287 -20.21 -10.53 -0.61
N ARG A 288 -20.25 -9.17 -0.74
CA ARG A 288 -20.11 -8.26 0.40
C ARG A 288 -21.45 -7.90 1.02
N GLU A 289 -22.38 -8.85 1.03
CA GLU A 289 -23.59 -8.78 1.83
C GLU A 289 -23.23 -8.76 3.31
N PHE A 290 -24.01 -8.02 4.09
CA PHE A 290 -23.75 -7.93 5.51
C PHE A 290 -24.06 -9.26 6.20
N HIS A 291 -23.03 -9.81 6.85
CA HIS A 291 -23.11 -10.93 7.79
C HIS A 291 -22.48 -10.53 9.11
N THR A 292 -22.93 -11.18 10.19
CA THR A 292 -22.28 -10.96 11.48
C THR A 292 -20.81 -11.40 11.44
N PRO A 293 -19.92 -10.81 12.25
CA PRO A 293 -18.53 -11.23 12.31
C PRO A 293 -18.33 -12.73 12.58
N TRP A 294 -19.24 -13.32 13.31
CA TRP A 294 -19.22 -14.76 13.59
C TRP A 294 -19.57 -15.60 12.36
N GLU A 295 -20.63 -15.26 11.65
CA GLU A 295 -21.02 -15.93 10.40
C GLU A 295 -19.90 -15.81 9.36
N ALA A 296 -19.36 -14.60 9.15
CA ALA A 296 -18.26 -14.38 8.23
C ALA A 296 -17.02 -15.21 8.57
N TRP A 297 -16.68 -15.32 9.87
CA TRP A 297 -15.61 -16.22 10.34
C TRP A 297 -15.92 -17.68 10.01
N THR A 298 -17.12 -18.15 10.34
CA THR A 298 -17.52 -19.54 10.14
C THR A 298 -17.55 -19.92 8.66
N ASN A 299 -18.12 -19.06 7.80
CA ASN A 299 -18.12 -19.26 6.36
C ASN A 299 -16.70 -19.34 5.77
N THR A 300 -15.82 -18.44 6.23
CA THR A 300 -14.41 -18.45 5.81
C THR A 300 -13.70 -19.71 6.31
N TRP A 301 -13.99 -20.16 7.53
CA TRP A 301 -13.43 -21.39 8.11
C TRP A 301 -13.83 -22.61 7.30
N HIS A 302 -15.11 -22.76 6.98
CA HIS A 302 -15.60 -23.85 6.14
C HIS A 302 -14.95 -23.85 4.75
N ALA A 303 -14.83 -22.66 4.12
CA ALA A 303 -14.14 -22.52 2.86
C ALA A 303 -12.65 -22.90 2.93
N ALA A 304 -11.99 -22.67 4.09
CA ALA A 304 -10.58 -22.95 4.30
C ALA A 304 -10.26 -24.43 4.60
N PHE A 305 -11.17 -25.17 5.27
CA PHE A 305 -10.81 -26.45 5.90
C PHE A 305 -11.73 -27.63 5.56
N ASP A 306 -12.96 -27.42 5.06
CA ASP A 306 -13.92 -28.53 4.83
C ASP A 306 -13.77 -29.20 3.45
N GLY A 307 -12.71 -28.89 2.71
CA GLY A 307 -12.46 -29.53 1.41
C GLY A 307 -13.41 -29.09 0.28
N LEU A 308 -14.19 -28.02 0.47
CA LEU A 308 -15.14 -27.50 -0.51
C LEU A 308 -14.44 -26.86 -1.72
N HIS A 309 -13.20 -26.45 -1.56
CA HIS A 309 -12.42 -25.77 -2.59
C HIS A 309 -11.13 -26.52 -2.92
N THR A 310 -10.59 -26.26 -4.11
CA THR A 310 -9.26 -26.76 -4.49
C THR A 310 -8.20 -26.22 -3.51
N THR A 311 -7.10 -26.96 -3.34
CA THR A 311 -6.03 -26.63 -2.37
C THR A 311 -5.57 -25.17 -2.47
N GLY A 312 -5.48 -24.62 -3.68
CA GLY A 312 -5.06 -23.22 -3.88
C GLY A 312 -6.07 -22.21 -3.30
N TYR A 313 -7.36 -22.41 -3.52
CA TYR A 313 -8.40 -21.56 -2.95
C TYR A 313 -8.53 -21.74 -1.44
N ALA A 314 -8.45 -22.96 -0.93
CA ALA A 314 -8.45 -23.23 0.51
C ALA A 314 -7.29 -22.49 1.21
N ALA A 315 -6.09 -22.51 0.63
CA ALA A 315 -4.93 -21.79 1.16
C ALA A 315 -5.15 -20.26 1.19
N LEU A 316 -5.87 -19.69 0.23
CA LEU A 316 -6.23 -18.26 0.25
C LEU A 316 -7.17 -17.95 1.42
N PHE A 317 -8.21 -18.76 1.68
CA PHE A 317 -9.08 -18.57 2.83
C PHE A 317 -8.34 -18.76 4.16
N GLN A 318 -7.37 -19.67 4.23
CA GLN A 318 -6.48 -19.78 5.40
C GLN A 318 -5.65 -18.50 5.60
N ALA A 319 -5.16 -17.89 4.52
CA ALA A 319 -4.44 -16.61 4.59
C ALA A 319 -5.37 -15.46 5.02
N GLU A 320 -6.63 -15.46 4.59
CA GLU A 320 -7.66 -14.49 5.05
C GLU A 320 -7.86 -14.55 6.56
N LEU A 321 -8.05 -15.77 7.11
CA LEU A 321 -8.19 -15.98 8.56
C LEU A 321 -6.92 -15.53 9.31
N ALA A 322 -5.75 -15.92 8.83
CA ALA A 322 -4.47 -15.51 9.43
C ALA A 322 -4.29 -13.99 9.45
N ALA A 323 -4.61 -13.31 8.34
CA ALA A 323 -4.52 -11.86 8.26
C ALA A 323 -5.54 -11.15 9.18
N MET A 324 -6.74 -11.71 9.32
CA MET A 324 -7.75 -11.21 10.27
C MET A 324 -7.23 -11.30 11.72
N LEU A 325 -6.63 -12.41 12.10
CA LEU A 325 -6.03 -12.58 13.44
C LEU A 325 -4.88 -11.58 13.66
N VAL A 326 -4.02 -11.36 12.66
CA VAL A 326 -2.97 -10.34 12.73
C VAL A 326 -3.57 -8.94 12.92
N GLY A 327 -4.66 -8.62 12.23
CA GLY A 327 -5.36 -7.35 12.38
C GLY A 327 -5.96 -7.17 13.78
N LEU A 328 -6.63 -8.20 14.32
CA LEU A 328 -7.19 -8.19 15.67
C LEU A 328 -6.09 -8.02 16.73
N ALA A 329 -4.98 -8.75 16.59
CA ALA A 329 -3.82 -8.59 17.47
C ALA A 329 -3.23 -7.18 17.40
N LEU A 330 -3.17 -6.59 16.20
CA LEU A 330 -2.72 -5.22 16.00
C LEU A 330 -3.65 -4.22 16.71
N VAL A 331 -4.97 -4.36 16.57
CA VAL A 331 -5.94 -3.49 17.29
C VAL A 331 -5.75 -3.62 18.79
N GLY A 332 -5.62 -4.85 19.32
CA GLY A 332 -5.34 -5.07 20.75
C GLY A 332 -4.06 -4.39 21.22
N LEU A 333 -2.99 -4.47 20.41
CA LEU A 333 -1.73 -3.78 20.67
C LEU A 333 -1.87 -2.25 20.68
N LEU A 334 -2.58 -1.69 19.68
CA LEU A 334 -2.80 -0.25 19.57
C LEU A 334 -3.63 0.29 20.73
N VAL A 335 -4.71 -0.41 21.13
CA VAL A 335 -5.55 -0.08 22.29
C VAL A 335 -4.72 -0.14 23.59
N ARG A 336 -3.92 -1.19 23.78
CA ARG A 336 -3.02 -1.32 24.94
C ARG A 336 -2.05 -0.14 25.05
N HIS A 337 -1.54 0.35 23.92
CA HIS A 337 -0.64 1.51 23.86
C HIS A 337 -1.38 2.85 23.75
N ARG A 338 -2.70 2.87 23.90
CA ARG A 338 -3.56 4.07 23.80
C ARG A 338 -3.41 4.85 22.49
N ARG A 339 -3.07 4.14 21.41
CA ARG A 339 -2.97 4.72 20.06
C ARG A 339 -4.35 4.69 19.39
N TRP A 340 -5.28 5.43 19.97
CA TRP A 340 -6.70 5.41 19.60
C TRP A 340 -6.98 5.73 18.13
N PRO A 341 -6.34 6.76 17.52
CA PRO A 341 -6.60 7.07 16.11
C PRO A 341 -6.25 5.92 15.19
N GLU A 342 -5.08 5.29 15.39
CA GLU A 342 -4.64 4.15 14.60
C GLU A 342 -5.47 2.90 14.89
N ALA A 343 -5.90 2.72 16.13
CA ALA A 343 -6.79 1.62 16.50
C ALA A 343 -8.15 1.74 15.79
N VAL A 344 -8.72 2.95 15.71
CA VAL A 344 -9.96 3.22 14.96
C VAL A 344 -9.79 2.92 13.48
N TYR A 345 -8.67 3.33 12.87
CA TYR A 345 -8.40 3.05 11.45
C TYR A 345 -8.39 1.55 11.15
N VAL A 346 -7.64 0.78 11.92
CA VAL A 346 -7.52 -0.67 11.71
C VAL A 346 -8.82 -1.38 12.07
N ALA A 347 -9.48 -0.99 13.16
CA ALA A 347 -10.75 -1.58 13.59
C ALA A 347 -11.86 -1.40 12.55
N LEU A 348 -11.99 -0.20 11.95
CA LEU A 348 -12.95 0.05 10.88
C LEU A 348 -12.62 -0.77 9.61
N SER A 349 -11.33 -0.95 9.30
CA SER A 349 -10.91 -1.83 8.21
C SER A 349 -11.29 -3.28 8.46
N LEU A 350 -11.06 -3.79 9.67
CA LEU A 350 -11.45 -5.15 10.06
C LEU A 350 -12.96 -5.32 10.08
N TRP A 351 -13.70 -4.33 10.58
CA TRP A 351 -15.16 -4.37 10.57
C TRP A 351 -15.70 -4.49 9.14
N ALA A 352 -15.24 -3.63 8.23
CA ALA A 352 -15.70 -3.64 6.84
C ALA A 352 -15.36 -4.95 6.10
N LEU A 353 -14.23 -5.59 6.41
CA LEU A 353 -13.80 -6.85 5.80
C LEU A 353 -14.35 -8.07 6.53
N GLY A 354 -14.64 -7.95 7.83
CA GLY A 354 -15.10 -9.01 8.70
C GLY A 354 -16.62 -9.17 8.78
N THR A 355 -17.39 -8.37 8.04
CA THR A 355 -18.86 -8.41 8.01
C THR A 355 -19.41 -8.73 6.62
N SER A 356 -18.62 -9.35 5.76
CA SER A 356 -19.02 -9.90 4.47
C SER A 356 -19.42 -11.37 4.61
N TYR A 357 -20.00 -11.99 3.56
CA TYR A 357 -20.35 -13.42 3.57
C TYR A 357 -19.15 -14.29 4.03
N TRP A 358 -17.99 -14.04 3.44
CA TRP A 358 -16.69 -14.56 3.87
C TRP A 358 -15.63 -13.48 3.80
N TYR A 359 -14.46 -13.73 4.35
CA TYR A 359 -13.34 -12.79 4.25
C TYR A 359 -12.76 -12.80 2.84
N THR A 360 -12.51 -11.60 2.31
CA THR A 360 -11.93 -11.40 0.99
C THR A 360 -10.98 -10.21 1.01
N SER A 361 -9.74 -10.43 0.56
CA SER A 361 -8.69 -9.40 0.44
C SER A 361 -8.20 -8.82 1.79
N VAL A 362 -8.33 -9.52 2.91
CA VAL A 362 -7.75 -9.09 4.20
C VAL A 362 -6.21 -9.09 4.13
N PRO A 363 -5.52 -10.11 3.56
CA PRO A 363 -4.08 -10.07 3.36
C PRO A 363 -3.62 -8.84 2.57
N ARG A 364 -4.33 -8.51 1.49
CA ARG A 364 -4.06 -7.33 0.67
C ARG A 364 -4.31 -6.03 1.44
N ALA A 365 -5.35 -5.97 2.28
CA ALA A 365 -5.66 -4.80 3.11
C ALA A 365 -4.58 -4.53 4.17
N THR A 366 -3.78 -5.53 4.59
CA THR A 366 -2.65 -5.32 5.51
C THR A 366 -1.66 -4.29 4.98
N LEU A 367 -1.50 -4.15 3.66
CA LEU A 367 -0.65 -3.12 3.05
C LEU A 367 -1.04 -1.70 3.50
N LEU A 368 -2.32 -1.47 3.73
CA LEU A 368 -2.84 -0.16 4.09
C LEU A 368 -2.66 0.15 5.58
N TRP A 369 -2.36 -0.84 6.41
CA TRP A 369 -2.22 -0.69 7.86
C TRP A 369 -0.78 -0.30 8.24
N TRP A 370 -0.41 0.97 8.03
CA TRP A 370 0.95 1.46 8.39
C TRP A 370 1.36 1.17 9.85
N PRO A 371 0.44 1.11 10.86
CA PRO A 371 0.82 0.74 12.22
C PRO A 371 1.38 -0.68 12.33
N LEU A 372 0.95 -1.61 11.45
CA LEU A 372 1.50 -2.96 11.40
C LEU A 372 3.01 -2.93 11.09
N TRP A 373 3.39 -2.19 10.07
CA TRP A 373 4.78 -2.14 9.59
C TRP A 373 5.71 -1.50 10.62
N THR A 374 5.24 -0.46 11.31
CA THR A 374 5.99 0.16 12.42
C THR A 374 6.09 -0.77 13.63
N ALA A 375 5.03 -1.53 13.95
CA ALA A 375 5.06 -2.50 15.05
C ALA A 375 6.02 -3.67 14.77
N LEU A 376 6.01 -4.22 13.54
CA LEU A 376 6.93 -5.28 13.13
C LEU A 376 8.39 -4.80 13.15
N ALA A 377 8.66 -3.57 12.70
CA ALA A 377 9.99 -2.96 12.78
C ALA A 377 10.45 -2.83 14.23
N ALA A 378 9.61 -2.29 15.12
CA ALA A 378 9.92 -2.19 16.54
C ALA A 378 10.18 -3.55 17.19
N LEU A 379 9.37 -4.57 16.87
CA LEU A 379 9.57 -5.94 17.35
C LEU A 379 10.92 -6.50 16.89
N SER A 380 11.28 -6.27 15.63
CA SER A 380 12.55 -6.77 15.06
C SER A 380 13.80 -6.10 15.65
N LEU A 381 13.66 -4.90 16.18
CA LEU A 381 14.74 -4.20 16.89
C LEU A 381 14.93 -4.79 18.30
N ARG A 382 13.83 -5.13 18.96
CA ARG A 382 13.85 -5.77 20.30
C ARG A 382 14.25 -7.25 20.24
N ARG A 383 13.96 -7.94 19.12
CA ARG A 383 14.18 -9.38 18.93
C ARG A 383 14.89 -9.62 17.60
N PRO A 384 16.23 -9.65 17.55
CA PRO A 384 16.98 -9.77 16.28
C PRO A 384 16.62 -11.00 15.43
N TRP A 385 16.32 -12.14 16.08
CA TRP A 385 15.88 -13.36 15.40
C TRP A 385 14.59 -13.16 14.60
N PHE A 386 13.70 -12.28 15.06
CA PHE A 386 12.40 -12.02 14.40
C PHE A 386 12.59 -11.51 12.96
N ARG A 387 13.59 -10.64 12.72
CA ARG A 387 13.87 -10.13 11.39
C ARG A 387 14.18 -11.27 10.41
N THR A 388 15.06 -12.19 10.82
CA THR A 388 15.47 -13.32 9.98
C THR A 388 14.27 -14.24 9.73
N THR A 389 13.54 -14.61 10.77
CA THR A 389 12.33 -15.44 10.64
C THR A 389 11.30 -14.79 9.71
N TYR A 390 11.00 -13.49 9.92
CA TYR A 390 10.07 -12.77 9.07
C TYR A 390 10.50 -12.85 7.59
N LEU A 391 11.73 -12.52 7.27
CA LEU A 391 12.21 -12.53 5.89
C LEU A 391 12.22 -13.93 5.29
N CYS A 392 12.63 -14.94 6.03
CA CYS A 392 12.61 -16.34 5.56
C CYS A 392 11.20 -16.85 5.25
N VAL A 393 10.17 -16.32 5.91
CA VAL A 393 8.78 -16.71 5.67
C VAL A 393 8.13 -15.83 4.61
N THR A 394 8.27 -14.50 4.74
CA THR A 394 7.50 -13.59 3.89
C THR A 394 8.07 -13.41 2.49
N VAL A 395 9.38 -13.54 2.28
CA VAL A 395 9.97 -13.41 0.94
C VAL A 395 9.51 -14.55 0.01
N PRO A 396 9.55 -15.84 0.40
CA PRO A 396 8.95 -16.90 -0.40
C PRO A 396 7.44 -16.71 -0.63
N LEU A 397 6.69 -16.33 0.40
CA LEU A 397 5.26 -16.05 0.26
C LEU A 397 5.00 -14.90 -0.71
N SER A 398 5.76 -13.82 -0.64
CA SER A 398 5.66 -12.70 -1.58
C SER A 398 5.94 -13.13 -3.02
N ALA A 399 6.94 -14.00 -3.22
CA ALA A 399 7.23 -14.56 -4.54
C ALA A 399 6.09 -15.45 -5.05
N LEU A 400 5.50 -16.30 -4.20
CA LEU A 400 4.36 -17.14 -4.55
C LEU A 400 3.12 -16.32 -4.91
N VAL A 401 2.78 -15.31 -4.10
CA VAL A 401 1.64 -14.41 -4.36
C VAL A 401 1.88 -13.62 -5.65
N ALA A 402 3.10 -13.12 -5.87
CA ALA A 402 3.45 -12.43 -7.09
C ALA A 402 3.34 -13.35 -8.32
N LEU A 403 3.83 -14.59 -8.26
CA LEU A 403 3.69 -15.57 -9.33
C LEU A 403 2.21 -15.91 -9.59
N ALA A 404 1.41 -16.13 -8.55
CA ALA A 404 -0.02 -16.39 -8.68
C ALA A 404 -0.71 -15.22 -9.42
N PHE A 405 -0.49 -13.99 -8.97
CA PHE A 405 -1.03 -12.79 -9.60
C PHE A 405 -0.58 -12.65 -11.07
N LEU A 406 0.73 -12.75 -11.33
CA LEU A 406 1.32 -12.55 -12.66
C LEU A 406 0.97 -13.65 -13.67
N THR A 407 0.47 -14.80 -13.20
CA THR A 407 -0.05 -15.89 -14.03
C THR A 407 -1.60 -15.89 -14.11
N GLY A 408 -2.26 -14.81 -13.66
CA GLY A 408 -3.71 -14.67 -13.73
C GLY A 408 -4.50 -15.49 -12.72
N ARG A 409 -3.84 -16.06 -11.70
CA ARG A 409 -4.52 -16.73 -10.58
C ARG A 409 -4.94 -15.69 -9.55
N TRP A 410 -6.05 -15.95 -8.88
CA TRP A 410 -6.49 -15.09 -7.78
C TRP A 410 -5.42 -15.09 -6.66
N ALA A 411 -5.03 -13.89 -6.20
CA ALA A 411 -3.93 -13.73 -5.25
C ALA A 411 -4.26 -12.78 -4.06
N GLY A 412 -5.54 -12.34 -3.92
CA GLY A 412 -5.93 -11.48 -2.79
C GLY A 412 -7.16 -10.62 -3.06
#